data_34d7cacfdaeb3eab6bd37a8b7e6fedfe
#
_entry.id   34d7cacfdaeb3eab6bd37a8b7e6fedfe
#
_cell.length_a   1.000
_cell.length_b   1.000
_cell.length_c   1.000
_cell.angle_alpha   90.00
_cell.angle_beta   90.00
_cell.angle_gamma   90.00
#
_symmetry.space_group_name_H-M   'P 1'
#
loop_
_entity.id
_entity.type
_entity.pdbx_description
1 polymer ?
#
loop_
_entity_poly.entity_id
_entity_poly.type
_entity_poly.pdbx_seq_one_letter_code
_entity_poly.pdbx_strand_id
1 'polypeptide(L)'
;MRGSLFSHHKKSCAVPVLKLPRRLLKGDESIMKFGIRTLDEVNVSGKTVLCRIDINQPVDMETGTLKSTTRIQACVPTIRELSDKGAKVVLMAHQGSDIEYQNFYTTEPHSKVLSELLGKEVQFIPDVCGPAAIDKIKSLKDGEILLLDNVRFMSEEQTLFEKKLRLTHEEMAKTIVVRKLAPLGDLYLNDAFAAAHRDQPTLSGFEQVLPSMMGRLFEKEYVVLSELMEAPARPCTFVLGGAKIADAFLMMESVLSAGAADHILAGGVVANILLIAKGEQIGQGSYDFIVKSNYEEFFEKAKGLLEKYADKIVLPVDLAWTEGDVRKEAKIGEIPAEIGSTDIGEETAKMYQKYILESKTVFVNGPMGIFEAELTELGTKMVWDALGDTEAFTVVGGGDSITATTKYGKTDKISYICTGGGALIRFLTGEELPVVKALRHGSQIPIKD
;
A
#
# COMPACT_ATOMS: atom_id res chain seq x y z
N MET A 1 -1.02 -44.06 32.09
CA MET A 1 -2.12 -43.27 32.67
C MET A 1 -2.01 -41.83 32.19
N ARG A 2 -3.09 -41.36 31.52
CA ARG A 2 -3.56 -39.98 31.33
C ARG A 2 -2.49 -38.96 30.87
N GLY A 3 -2.41 -38.37 29.68
CA GLY A 3 -3.54 -37.86 28.88
C GLY A 3 -3.81 -36.39 29.25
N SER A 4 -3.17 -35.43 28.60
CA SER A 4 -3.56 -34.03 28.70
C SER A 4 -3.60 -33.45 27.30
N LEU A 5 -4.82 -33.25 26.83
CA LEU A 5 -5.19 -32.58 25.57
C LEU A 5 -4.81 -31.08 25.64
N PHE A 6 -4.03 -30.64 24.71
CA PHE A 6 -3.93 -29.20 24.37
C PHE A 6 -5.08 -28.85 23.42
N SER A 7 -6.08 -28.19 23.94
CA SER A 7 -7.15 -27.58 23.18
C SER A 7 -6.60 -26.29 22.53
N HIS A 8 -6.33 -26.33 21.23
CA HIS A 8 -6.09 -25.13 20.44
C HIS A 8 -7.42 -24.44 20.19
N HIS A 9 -7.66 -23.35 20.90
CA HIS A 9 -8.69 -22.39 20.55
C HIS A 9 -8.35 -21.76 19.19
N LYS A 10 -9.08 -22.17 18.14
CA LYS A 10 -9.14 -21.44 16.87
C LYS A 10 -9.81 -20.08 17.14
N LYS A 11 -9.01 -19.03 17.34
CA LYS A 11 -9.50 -17.66 17.20
C LYS A 11 -9.75 -17.43 15.72
N SER A 12 -11.02 -17.40 15.35
CA SER A 12 -11.49 -16.87 14.06
C SER A 12 -11.01 -15.42 13.94
N CYS A 13 -10.02 -15.17 13.10
CA CYS A 13 -9.69 -13.82 12.65
C CYS A 13 -10.80 -13.35 11.72
N ALA A 14 -11.85 -12.78 12.28
CA ALA A 14 -12.80 -11.99 11.51
C ALA A 14 -12.06 -10.72 11.04
N VAL A 15 -11.97 -10.54 9.73
CA VAL A 15 -11.51 -9.29 9.12
C VAL A 15 -12.44 -8.17 9.63
N PRO A 16 -11.91 -7.06 10.19
CA PRO A 16 -12.74 -5.99 10.70
C PRO A 16 -13.68 -5.48 9.60
N VAL A 17 -14.97 -5.44 9.90
CA VAL A 17 -15.96 -4.81 9.02
C VAL A 17 -15.66 -3.32 8.99
N LEU A 18 -15.21 -2.83 7.86
CA LEU A 18 -14.88 -1.44 7.62
C LEU A 18 -16.08 -0.55 7.96
N LYS A 19 -15.90 0.42 8.83
CA LYS A 19 -16.81 1.57 8.94
C LYS A 19 -16.50 2.56 7.81
N LEU A 20 -16.85 2.20 6.58
CA LEU A 20 -16.83 3.15 5.48
C LEU A 20 -17.76 4.34 5.81
N PRO A 21 -17.37 5.58 5.47
CA PRO A 21 -18.27 6.72 5.59
C PRO A 21 -19.62 6.40 4.92
N ARG A 22 -20.74 6.74 5.55
CA ARG A 22 -22.10 6.42 5.05
C ARG A 22 -22.36 6.89 3.60
N ARG A 23 -21.54 7.80 3.09
CA ARG A 23 -21.59 8.31 1.71
C ARG A 23 -21.12 7.26 0.69
N LEU A 24 -20.25 6.33 1.08
CA LEU A 24 -19.77 5.20 0.25
C LEU A 24 -20.77 4.02 0.22
N LEU A 25 -21.73 3.98 1.16
CA LEU A 25 -22.71 2.89 1.29
C LEU A 25 -24.03 3.18 0.57
N LYS A 26 -24.24 4.41 0.06
CA LYS A 26 -25.41 4.72 -0.78
C LYS A 26 -25.04 4.50 -2.23
N GLY A 27 -25.28 3.25 -2.71
CA GLY A 27 -25.29 2.94 -4.12
C GLY A 27 -26.30 3.84 -4.83
N ASP A 28 -25.80 4.78 -5.60
CA ASP A 28 -26.54 5.36 -6.70
C ASP A 28 -26.16 4.57 -7.97
N GLU A 29 -27.15 4.28 -8.77
CA GLU A 29 -27.12 3.28 -9.82
C GLU A 29 -25.99 3.47 -10.84
N SER A 30 -25.28 2.37 -11.16
CA SER A 30 -24.62 2.05 -12.45
C SER A 30 -23.73 3.11 -13.13
N ILE A 31 -22.92 3.83 -12.37
CA ILE A 31 -21.85 4.64 -12.98
C ILE A 31 -20.52 3.99 -12.59
N MET A 32 -19.76 3.57 -13.60
CA MET A 32 -18.37 3.09 -13.44
C MET A 32 -17.64 4.02 -12.47
N LYS A 33 -17.25 3.53 -11.31
CA LYS A 33 -16.54 4.33 -10.30
C LYS A 33 -15.26 4.87 -10.93
N PHE A 34 -15.14 6.17 -11.02
CA PHE A 34 -13.97 6.85 -11.62
C PHE A 34 -13.66 6.45 -13.07
N GLY A 35 -14.69 6.02 -13.84
CA GLY A 35 -14.53 5.56 -15.22
C GLY A 35 -13.92 4.16 -15.34
N ILE A 36 -13.90 3.38 -14.25
CA ILE A 36 -13.41 2.00 -14.21
C ILE A 36 -14.54 1.07 -13.81
N ARG A 37 -14.73 0.01 -14.60
CA ARG A 37 -15.72 -1.04 -14.33
C ARG A 37 -15.38 -1.83 -13.08
N THR A 38 -16.40 -2.22 -12.31
CA THR A 38 -16.28 -3.05 -11.11
C THR A 38 -16.88 -4.45 -11.31
N LEU A 39 -16.69 -5.34 -10.34
CA LEU A 39 -17.31 -6.68 -10.34
C LEU A 39 -18.85 -6.65 -10.21
N ASP A 40 -19.45 -5.52 -9.80
CA ASP A 40 -20.90 -5.39 -9.68
C ASP A 40 -21.57 -5.22 -11.06
N GLU A 41 -20.79 -4.77 -12.05
CA GLU A 41 -21.29 -4.43 -13.39
C GLU A 41 -21.08 -5.58 -14.41
N VAL A 42 -20.54 -6.73 -13.97
CA VAL A 42 -20.11 -7.81 -14.87
C VAL A 42 -20.66 -9.16 -14.45
N ASN A 43 -21.33 -9.85 -15.37
CA ASN A 43 -21.61 -11.27 -15.18
C ASN A 43 -20.37 -12.10 -15.56
N VAL A 44 -19.76 -12.74 -14.57
CA VAL A 44 -18.54 -13.55 -14.73
C VAL A 44 -18.82 -15.04 -14.83
N SER A 45 -20.08 -15.48 -14.69
CA SER A 45 -20.46 -16.90 -14.70
C SER A 45 -20.09 -17.56 -16.03
N GLY A 46 -19.38 -18.68 -15.96
CA GLY A 46 -18.91 -19.44 -17.12
C GLY A 46 -17.76 -18.80 -17.91
N LYS A 47 -17.38 -17.55 -17.57
CA LYS A 47 -16.30 -16.80 -18.25
C LYS A 47 -14.94 -17.14 -17.67
N THR A 48 -13.91 -17.17 -18.51
CA THR A 48 -12.51 -17.24 -18.07
C THR A 48 -12.01 -15.85 -17.72
N VAL A 49 -11.68 -15.63 -16.45
CA VAL A 49 -11.17 -14.35 -15.93
C VAL A 49 -9.68 -14.44 -15.68
N LEU A 50 -8.90 -13.71 -16.47
CA LEU A 50 -7.47 -13.51 -16.21
C LEU A 50 -7.33 -12.46 -15.09
N CYS A 51 -6.91 -12.88 -13.90
CA CYS A 51 -6.92 -12.06 -12.70
C CYS A 51 -5.49 -11.77 -12.21
N ARG A 52 -5.08 -10.50 -12.22
CA ARG A 52 -3.77 -10.05 -11.72
C ARG A 52 -3.90 -9.65 -10.26
N ILE A 53 -3.23 -10.37 -9.37
CA ILE A 53 -3.23 -10.16 -7.92
C ILE A 53 -1.83 -9.78 -7.41
N ASP A 54 -1.74 -9.21 -6.21
CA ASP A 54 -0.48 -8.99 -5.49
C ASP A 54 -0.40 -9.90 -4.26
N ILE A 55 0.37 -10.96 -4.38
CA ILE A 55 0.67 -11.92 -3.31
C ILE A 55 2.15 -11.94 -2.95
N ASN A 56 2.91 -10.90 -3.34
CA ASN A 56 4.34 -10.79 -3.05
C ASN A 56 4.59 -10.74 -1.54
N GLN A 57 5.27 -11.75 -1.01
CA GLN A 57 5.54 -11.94 0.41
C GLN A 57 7.03 -12.20 0.66
N PRO A 58 7.56 -11.87 1.86
CA PRO A 58 8.87 -12.36 2.26
C PRO A 58 8.86 -13.90 2.33
N VAL A 59 9.85 -14.51 1.67
CA VAL A 59 10.05 -15.97 1.61
C VAL A 59 11.31 -16.32 2.39
N ASP A 60 11.24 -17.38 3.14
CA ASP A 60 12.44 -18.06 3.63
C ASP A 60 13.03 -18.86 2.47
N MET A 61 14.18 -18.44 1.95
CA MET A 61 14.77 -19.02 0.74
C MET A 61 15.36 -20.42 0.96
N GLU A 62 15.61 -20.81 2.22
CA GLU A 62 16.10 -22.15 2.54
C GLU A 62 14.98 -23.18 2.58
N THR A 63 13.84 -22.78 3.14
CA THR A 63 12.67 -23.66 3.33
C THR A 63 11.57 -23.47 2.29
N GLY A 64 11.58 -22.36 1.54
CA GLY A 64 10.52 -21.96 0.61
C GLY A 64 9.22 -21.53 1.31
N THR A 65 9.24 -21.33 2.64
CA THR A 65 8.05 -20.97 3.40
C THR A 65 7.80 -19.46 3.38
N LEU A 66 6.52 -19.07 3.35
CA LEU A 66 6.11 -17.67 3.41
C LEU A 66 6.19 -17.15 4.85
N LYS A 67 6.91 -16.04 5.06
CA LYS A 67 7.05 -15.40 6.39
C LYS A 67 5.82 -14.57 6.78
N SER A 68 4.93 -14.29 5.85
CA SER A 68 3.68 -13.54 6.07
C SER A 68 2.62 -14.00 5.06
N THR A 69 1.35 -13.79 5.38
CA THR A 69 0.21 -14.10 4.49
C THR A 69 -0.70 -12.89 4.26
N THR A 70 -0.33 -11.72 4.75
CA THR A 70 -1.19 -10.53 4.79
C THR A 70 -1.70 -10.11 3.41
N ARG A 71 -0.82 -10.05 2.40
CA ARG A 71 -1.23 -9.69 1.02
C ARG A 71 -2.09 -10.77 0.38
N ILE A 72 -1.79 -12.04 0.67
CA ILE A 72 -2.61 -13.16 0.18
C ILE A 72 -4.02 -13.06 0.75
N GLN A 73 -4.15 -12.80 2.05
CA GLN A 73 -5.45 -12.61 2.72
C GLN A 73 -6.25 -11.45 2.10
N ALA A 74 -5.56 -10.36 1.72
CA ALA A 74 -6.20 -9.20 1.10
C ALA A 74 -6.84 -9.51 -0.28
N CYS A 75 -6.29 -10.46 -1.05
CA CYS A 75 -6.82 -10.88 -2.36
C CYS A 75 -7.97 -11.90 -2.25
N VAL A 76 -8.15 -12.56 -1.10
CA VAL A 76 -9.17 -13.62 -0.92
C VAL A 76 -10.59 -13.18 -1.27
N PRO A 77 -11.08 -11.98 -0.90
CA PRO A 77 -12.45 -11.57 -1.23
C PRO A 77 -12.73 -11.58 -2.74
N THR A 78 -11.82 -11.04 -3.55
CA THR A 78 -11.96 -11.00 -5.02
C THR A 78 -11.96 -12.41 -5.61
N ILE A 79 -10.99 -13.24 -5.20
CA ILE A 79 -10.86 -14.61 -5.74
C ILE A 79 -12.08 -15.46 -5.38
N ARG A 80 -12.54 -15.36 -4.13
CA ARG A 80 -13.74 -16.04 -3.64
C ARG A 80 -14.97 -15.66 -4.44
N GLU A 81 -15.21 -14.36 -4.60
CA GLU A 81 -16.37 -13.85 -5.33
C GLU A 81 -16.39 -14.32 -6.79
N LEU A 82 -15.25 -14.27 -7.49
CA LEU A 82 -15.13 -14.78 -8.86
C LEU A 82 -15.47 -16.27 -8.94
N SER A 83 -14.86 -17.08 -8.07
CA SER A 83 -15.07 -18.53 -8.05
C SER A 83 -16.50 -18.91 -7.66
N ASP A 84 -17.09 -18.24 -6.67
CA ASP A 84 -18.44 -18.52 -6.20
C ASP A 84 -19.51 -18.09 -7.22
N LYS A 85 -19.21 -17.08 -8.04
CA LYS A 85 -20.05 -16.70 -9.20
C LYS A 85 -19.86 -17.60 -10.43
N GLY A 86 -19.04 -18.66 -10.32
CA GLY A 86 -18.84 -19.64 -11.40
C GLY A 86 -17.86 -19.19 -12.48
N ALA A 87 -16.97 -18.24 -12.24
CA ALA A 87 -15.89 -17.91 -13.15
C ALA A 87 -14.81 -19.00 -13.15
N LYS A 88 -14.15 -19.21 -14.28
CA LYS A 88 -12.89 -19.94 -14.41
C LYS A 88 -11.77 -18.95 -14.09
N VAL A 89 -11.14 -19.06 -12.94
CA VAL A 89 -10.24 -18.02 -12.42
C VAL A 89 -8.79 -18.38 -12.69
N VAL A 90 -8.10 -17.56 -13.48
CA VAL A 90 -6.65 -17.70 -13.78
C VAL A 90 -5.90 -16.60 -13.07
N LEU A 91 -5.19 -16.94 -12.01
CA LEU A 91 -4.43 -16.00 -11.18
C LEU A 91 -3.02 -15.80 -11.74
N MET A 92 -2.62 -14.56 -11.91
CA MET A 92 -1.28 -14.12 -12.29
C MET A 92 -0.70 -13.28 -11.16
N ALA A 93 0.52 -13.57 -10.74
CA ALA A 93 1.16 -12.83 -9.66
C ALA A 93 2.68 -12.81 -9.82
N HIS A 94 3.33 -11.81 -9.23
CA HIS A 94 4.78 -11.80 -9.09
C HIS A 94 5.20 -12.14 -7.66
N GLN A 95 6.41 -12.68 -7.52
CA GLN A 95 7.05 -12.95 -6.25
C GLN A 95 8.52 -12.52 -6.30
N GLY A 96 8.90 -11.66 -5.34
CA GLY A 96 10.27 -11.20 -5.16
C GLY A 96 10.74 -10.12 -6.15
N SER A 97 12.02 -9.76 -6.02
CA SER A 97 12.73 -8.82 -6.90
C SER A 97 13.56 -9.57 -7.92
N ASP A 98 13.37 -9.23 -9.19
CA ASP A 98 14.11 -9.78 -10.33
C ASP A 98 15.52 -9.18 -10.46
N ILE A 99 15.77 -7.98 -9.95
CA ILE A 99 17.10 -7.33 -10.01
C ILE A 99 18.01 -7.82 -8.91
N GLU A 100 17.50 -7.90 -7.69
CA GLU A 100 18.25 -8.24 -6.49
C GLU A 100 18.14 -9.72 -6.13
N TYR A 101 17.32 -10.47 -6.85
CA TYR A 101 16.92 -11.85 -6.55
C TYR A 101 16.38 -12.03 -5.13
N GLN A 102 15.98 -10.92 -4.48
CA GLN A 102 15.45 -10.95 -3.13
C GLN A 102 14.04 -11.53 -3.15
N ASN A 103 13.82 -12.62 -2.42
CA ASN A 103 12.57 -13.37 -2.41
C ASN A 103 12.09 -13.80 -3.81
N PHE A 104 12.97 -13.89 -4.81
CA PHE A 104 12.66 -14.31 -6.17
C PHE A 104 12.46 -15.82 -6.21
N TYR A 105 11.19 -16.24 -6.18
CA TYR A 105 10.79 -17.61 -5.94
C TYR A 105 9.53 -17.99 -6.73
N THR A 106 9.22 -19.29 -6.81
CA THR A 106 7.97 -19.79 -7.37
C THR A 106 6.75 -19.32 -6.56
N THR A 107 5.58 -19.26 -7.19
CA THR A 107 4.31 -18.99 -6.50
C THR A 107 3.64 -20.26 -5.96
N GLU A 108 4.25 -21.42 -6.08
CA GLU A 108 3.69 -22.69 -5.57
C GLU A 108 3.27 -22.64 -4.09
N PRO A 109 4.12 -22.13 -3.14
CA PRO A 109 3.72 -22.05 -1.73
C PRO A 109 2.45 -21.20 -1.51
N HIS A 110 2.26 -20.17 -2.36
CA HIS A 110 1.10 -19.30 -2.28
C HIS A 110 -0.22 -20.02 -2.64
N SER A 111 -0.18 -20.98 -3.57
CA SER A 111 -1.37 -21.75 -3.94
C SER A 111 -1.91 -22.58 -2.78
N LYS A 112 -1.02 -23.11 -1.93
CA LYS A 112 -1.35 -23.88 -0.72
C LYS A 112 -2.03 -22.98 0.31
N VAL A 113 -1.46 -21.80 0.58
CA VAL A 113 -2.03 -20.82 1.51
C VAL A 113 -3.37 -20.28 0.99
N LEU A 114 -3.49 -19.98 -0.31
CA LEU A 114 -4.74 -19.57 -0.92
C LEU A 114 -5.81 -20.67 -0.78
N SER A 115 -5.46 -21.94 -1.00
CA SER A 115 -6.38 -23.06 -0.85
C SER A 115 -6.93 -23.18 0.59
N GLU A 116 -6.06 -23.01 1.58
CA GLU A 116 -6.45 -23.02 3.00
C GLU A 116 -7.40 -21.85 3.33
N LEU A 117 -7.08 -20.64 2.89
CA LEU A 117 -7.87 -19.44 3.16
C LEU A 117 -9.22 -19.43 2.44
N LEU A 118 -9.28 -19.98 1.24
CA LEU A 118 -10.51 -20.09 0.46
C LEU A 118 -11.38 -21.28 0.90
N GLY A 119 -10.79 -22.32 1.50
CA GLY A 119 -11.45 -23.59 1.75
C GLY A 119 -11.80 -24.35 0.46
N LYS A 120 -11.07 -24.06 -0.63
CA LYS A 120 -11.26 -24.61 -1.98
C LYS A 120 -9.89 -24.79 -2.62
N GLU A 121 -9.72 -25.83 -3.44
CA GLU A 121 -8.46 -26.07 -4.14
C GLU A 121 -8.10 -24.91 -5.08
N VAL A 122 -6.88 -24.38 -4.93
CA VAL A 122 -6.21 -23.51 -5.90
C VAL A 122 -5.14 -24.36 -6.60
N GLN A 123 -5.43 -24.74 -7.83
CA GLN A 123 -4.52 -25.54 -8.64
C GLN A 123 -3.28 -24.70 -8.98
N PHE A 124 -2.13 -25.32 -9.06
CA PHE A 124 -0.87 -24.66 -9.44
C PHE A 124 -0.29 -25.30 -10.70
N ILE A 125 0.34 -24.49 -11.55
CA ILE A 125 1.10 -24.96 -12.71
C ILE A 125 2.46 -24.25 -12.76
N PRO A 126 3.60 -24.99 -12.81
CA PRO A 126 4.94 -24.38 -12.91
C PRO A 126 5.24 -23.87 -14.33
N ASP A 127 4.35 -23.04 -14.83
CA ASP A 127 4.41 -22.43 -16.15
C ASP A 127 3.61 -21.10 -16.13
N VAL A 128 4.03 -20.12 -16.92
CA VAL A 128 3.35 -18.81 -17.01
C VAL A 128 2.47 -18.72 -18.24
N CYS A 129 3.02 -19.01 -19.44
CA CYS A 129 2.30 -18.90 -20.70
C CYS A 129 2.80 -19.90 -21.74
N GLY A 130 3.43 -20.98 -21.32
CA GLY A 130 3.85 -22.09 -22.15
C GLY A 130 2.70 -23.06 -22.45
N PRO A 131 2.98 -24.17 -23.14
CA PRO A 131 1.94 -25.14 -23.51
C PRO A 131 1.21 -25.73 -22.30
N ALA A 132 1.90 -26.00 -21.20
CA ALA A 132 1.29 -26.59 -20.02
C ALA A 132 0.27 -25.63 -19.37
N ALA A 133 0.61 -24.35 -19.22
CA ALA A 133 -0.31 -23.32 -18.73
C ALA A 133 -1.53 -23.17 -19.65
N ILE A 134 -1.31 -23.11 -20.97
CA ILE A 134 -2.38 -22.96 -21.96
C ILE A 134 -3.37 -24.14 -21.89
N ASP A 135 -2.87 -25.37 -21.87
CA ASP A 135 -3.70 -26.57 -21.80
C ASP A 135 -4.46 -26.65 -20.47
N LYS A 136 -3.83 -26.27 -19.38
CA LYS A 136 -4.44 -26.24 -18.05
C LYS A 136 -5.58 -25.20 -17.99
N ILE A 137 -5.37 -24.00 -18.51
CA ILE A 137 -6.39 -22.94 -18.57
C ILE A 137 -7.61 -23.43 -19.37
N LYS A 138 -7.40 -24.04 -20.55
CA LYS A 138 -8.48 -24.58 -21.38
C LYS A 138 -9.28 -25.69 -20.71
N SER A 139 -8.69 -26.41 -19.75
CA SER A 139 -9.32 -27.53 -19.04
C SER A 139 -10.12 -27.11 -17.81
N LEU A 140 -10.04 -25.82 -17.40
CA LEU A 140 -10.74 -25.33 -16.22
C LEU A 140 -12.27 -25.44 -16.37
N LYS A 141 -12.92 -25.81 -15.28
CA LYS A 141 -14.37 -25.81 -15.13
C LYS A 141 -14.83 -24.57 -14.37
N ASP A 142 -16.12 -24.29 -14.45
CA ASP A 142 -16.74 -23.19 -13.74
C ASP A 142 -16.48 -23.28 -12.24
N GLY A 143 -16.02 -22.16 -11.64
CA GLY A 143 -15.67 -22.06 -10.24
C GLY A 143 -14.28 -22.59 -9.87
N GLU A 144 -13.52 -23.19 -10.79
CA GLU A 144 -12.15 -23.62 -10.53
C GLU A 144 -11.17 -22.44 -10.57
N ILE A 145 -10.08 -22.58 -9.80
CA ILE A 145 -9.05 -21.56 -9.63
C ILE A 145 -7.70 -22.17 -10.00
N LEU A 146 -6.94 -21.49 -10.86
CA LEU A 146 -5.58 -21.84 -11.27
C LEU A 146 -4.64 -20.68 -10.92
N LEU A 147 -3.54 -20.95 -10.25
CA LEU A 147 -2.43 -20.01 -10.09
C LEU A 147 -1.31 -20.40 -11.06
N LEU A 148 -0.93 -19.47 -11.92
CA LEU A 148 0.26 -19.57 -12.76
C LEU A 148 1.50 -19.30 -11.94
N ASP A 149 2.67 -19.78 -12.39
CA ASP A 149 3.92 -19.48 -11.70
C ASP A 149 4.29 -18.00 -11.80
N ASN A 150 5.35 -17.61 -11.12
CA ASN A 150 5.82 -16.24 -10.98
C ASN A 150 5.98 -15.56 -12.35
N VAL A 151 5.15 -14.56 -12.64
CA VAL A 151 5.17 -13.86 -13.93
C VAL A 151 6.54 -13.23 -14.22
N ARG A 152 7.34 -12.90 -13.18
CA ARG A 152 8.69 -12.35 -13.35
C ARG A 152 9.72 -13.38 -13.83
N PHE A 153 9.35 -14.65 -13.96
CA PHE A 153 10.17 -15.63 -14.70
C PHE A 153 10.16 -15.34 -16.22
N MET A 154 9.19 -14.55 -16.67
CA MET A 154 9.20 -14.01 -18.04
C MET A 154 10.07 -12.75 -18.11
N SER A 155 10.97 -12.66 -19.09
CA SER A 155 11.83 -11.48 -19.29
C SER A 155 11.05 -10.19 -19.47
N GLU A 156 9.87 -10.26 -20.09
CA GLU A 156 8.99 -9.12 -20.36
C GLU A 156 8.36 -8.53 -19.10
N GLU A 157 8.28 -9.29 -18.01
CA GLU A 157 7.75 -8.87 -16.71
C GLU A 157 8.82 -8.36 -15.74
N GLN A 158 10.07 -8.35 -16.15
CA GLN A 158 11.18 -7.91 -15.32
C GLN A 158 11.31 -6.39 -15.29
N THR A 159 11.80 -5.89 -14.17
CA THR A 159 12.01 -4.44 -13.95
C THR A 159 12.98 -3.83 -14.96
N LEU A 160 13.96 -4.61 -15.42
CA LEU A 160 14.92 -4.14 -16.44
C LEU A 160 14.22 -3.89 -17.77
N PHE A 161 13.33 -4.79 -18.18
CA PHE A 161 12.51 -4.65 -19.40
C PHE A 161 11.65 -3.38 -19.32
N GLU A 162 10.90 -3.21 -18.22
CA GLU A 162 10.06 -2.04 -17.96
C GLU A 162 10.87 -0.73 -18.06
N LYS A 163 12.01 -0.64 -17.36
CA LYS A 163 12.81 0.58 -17.29
C LYS A 163 13.56 0.91 -18.57
N LYS A 164 13.97 -0.09 -19.34
CA LYS A 164 14.79 0.10 -20.55
C LYS A 164 13.98 0.30 -21.81
N LEU A 165 12.93 -0.47 -22.00
CA LEU A 165 12.13 -0.40 -23.24
C LEU A 165 11.02 0.63 -23.18
N ARG A 166 10.42 0.86 -22.00
CA ARG A 166 9.33 1.83 -21.78
C ARG A 166 8.23 1.72 -22.83
N LEU A 167 7.71 0.51 -23.00
CA LEU A 167 6.67 0.22 -23.98
C LEU A 167 5.39 1.00 -23.66
N THR A 168 4.67 1.41 -24.71
CA THR A 168 3.29 1.89 -24.56
C THR A 168 2.37 0.70 -24.21
N HIS A 169 1.16 0.96 -23.72
CA HIS A 169 0.20 -0.10 -23.40
C HIS A 169 -0.14 -0.94 -24.66
N GLU A 170 -0.26 -0.30 -25.83
CA GLU A 170 -0.48 -1.00 -27.12
C GLU A 170 0.70 -1.90 -27.51
N GLU A 171 1.91 -1.53 -27.18
CA GLU A 171 3.10 -2.37 -27.39
C GLU A 171 3.16 -3.50 -26.38
N MET A 172 2.76 -3.26 -25.12
CA MET A 172 2.64 -4.30 -24.10
C MET A 172 1.63 -5.39 -24.50
N ALA A 173 0.53 -5.01 -25.12
CA ALA A 173 -0.43 -5.96 -25.68
C ALA A 173 0.16 -6.90 -26.74
N LYS A 174 1.30 -6.54 -27.33
CA LYS A 174 2.02 -7.35 -28.34
C LYS A 174 3.11 -8.24 -27.74
N THR A 175 3.37 -8.16 -26.43
CA THR A 175 4.32 -9.03 -25.74
C THR A 175 3.89 -10.49 -25.76
N ILE A 176 4.82 -11.41 -25.56
CA ILE A 176 4.55 -12.85 -25.66
C ILE A 176 3.52 -13.28 -24.63
N VAL A 177 3.63 -12.80 -23.39
CA VAL A 177 2.72 -13.18 -22.30
C VAL A 177 1.29 -12.75 -22.60
N VAL A 178 1.05 -11.52 -23.04
CA VAL A 178 -0.29 -11.02 -23.37
C VAL A 178 -0.84 -11.74 -24.61
N ARG A 179 -0.08 -11.85 -25.69
CA ARG A 179 -0.50 -12.54 -26.91
C ARG A 179 -0.88 -14.00 -26.71
N LYS A 180 -0.23 -14.69 -25.76
CA LYS A 180 -0.51 -16.11 -25.49
C LYS A 180 -1.70 -16.30 -24.55
N LEU A 181 -1.86 -15.44 -23.55
CA LEU A 181 -2.89 -15.59 -22.53
C LEU A 181 -4.20 -14.88 -22.89
N ALA A 182 -4.16 -13.70 -23.52
CA ALA A 182 -5.38 -12.95 -23.84
C ALA A 182 -6.42 -13.75 -24.65
N PRO A 183 -6.04 -14.57 -25.66
CA PRO A 183 -7.00 -15.40 -26.40
C PRO A 183 -7.71 -16.48 -25.56
N LEU A 184 -7.24 -16.75 -24.34
CA LEU A 184 -7.81 -17.74 -23.43
C LEU A 184 -8.77 -17.12 -22.41
N GLY A 185 -8.76 -15.79 -22.28
CA GLY A 185 -9.60 -15.05 -21.35
C GLY A 185 -10.77 -14.37 -22.03
N ASP A 186 -11.90 -14.33 -21.37
CA ASP A 186 -13.06 -13.53 -21.76
C ASP A 186 -12.99 -12.13 -21.14
N LEU A 187 -12.39 -12.04 -19.94
CA LEU A 187 -12.30 -10.84 -19.13
C LEU A 187 -10.91 -10.74 -18.48
N TYR A 188 -10.46 -9.50 -18.25
CA TYR A 188 -9.30 -9.23 -17.42
C TYR A 188 -9.72 -8.48 -16.15
N LEU A 189 -9.15 -8.87 -15.02
CA LEU A 189 -9.36 -8.23 -13.73
C LEU A 189 -8.03 -7.89 -13.08
N ASN A 190 -7.87 -6.64 -12.64
CA ASN A 190 -6.70 -6.23 -11.86
C ASN A 190 -7.10 -5.97 -10.40
N ASP A 191 -6.46 -6.71 -9.48
CA ASP A 191 -6.62 -6.58 -8.03
C ASP A 191 -5.28 -6.25 -7.33
N ALA A 192 -4.26 -5.90 -8.12
CA ALA A 192 -2.89 -5.67 -7.66
C ALA A 192 -2.61 -4.17 -7.45
N PHE A 193 -3.37 -3.47 -6.62
CA PHE A 193 -3.18 -2.03 -6.39
C PHE A 193 -1.75 -1.68 -5.97
N ALA A 194 -1.12 -2.49 -5.11
CA ALA A 194 0.26 -2.23 -4.66
C ALA A 194 1.28 -2.22 -5.82
N ALA A 195 0.97 -2.87 -6.94
CA ALA A 195 1.78 -2.86 -8.15
C ALA A 195 1.30 -1.85 -9.21
N ALA A 196 0.23 -1.09 -8.95
CA ALA A 196 -0.41 -0.21 -9.94
C ALA A 196 0.48 0.94 -10.45
N HIS A 197 1.58 1.23 -9.76
CA HIS A 197 2.60 2.19 -10.16
C HIS A 197 3.61 1.64 -11.17
N ARG A 198 3.54 0.35 -11.49
CA ARG A 198 4.42 -0.31 -12.46
C ARG A 198 3.72 -0.44 -13.79
N ASP A 199 4.51 -0.38 -14.84
CA ASP A 199 4.06 -0.47 -16.23
C ASP A 199 4.64 -1.73 -16.87
N GLN A 200 4.01 -2.87 -16.56
CA GLN A 200 4.44 -4.21 -16.99
C GLN A 200 3.31 -4.91 -17.75
N PRO A 201 3.61 -5.81 -18.71
CA PRO A 201 2.63 -6.42 -19.59
C PRO A 201 1.43 -7.06 -18.88
N THR A 202 1.65 -7.80 -17.76
CA THR A 202 0.53 -8.40 -17.03
C THR A 202 -0.25 -7.40 -16.17
N LEU A 203 0.20 -6.16 -16.05
CA LEU A 203 -0.44 -5.09 -15.27
C LEU A 203 -1.21 -4.10 -16.14
N SER A 204 -0.72 -3.80 -17.36
CA SER A 204 -1.29 -2.73 -18.20
C SER A 204 -1.39 -3.08 -19.70
N GLY A 205 -1.13 -4.34 -20.08
CA GLY A 205 -1.20 -4.79 -21.47
C GLY A 205 -2.50 -5.49 -21.84
N PHE A 206 -3.13 -6.23 -20.92
CA PHE A 206 -4.37 -6.97 -21.19
C PHE A 206 -5.56 -6.05 -21.45
N GLU A 207 -5.59 -4.91 -20.81
CA GLU A 207 -6.64 -3.88 -20.90
C GLU A 207 -6.76 -3.27 -22.30
N GLN A 208 -5.77 -3.51 -23.17
CA GLN A 208 -5.83 -3.09 -24.58
C GLN A 208 -6.63 -4.05 -25.45
N VAL A 209 -6.82 -5.28 -25.01
CA VAL A 209 -7.38 -6.37 -25.82
C VAL A 209 -8.54 -7.12 -25.18
N LEU A 210 -8.77 -6.94 -23.87
CA LEU A 210 -9.85 -7.58 -23.13
C LEU A 210 -10.70 -6.54 -22.37
N PRO A 211 -12.03 -6.78 -22.28
CA PRO A 211 -12.87 -6.05 -21.35
C PRO A 211 -12.31 -6.20 -19.95
N SER A 212 -12.08 -5.08 -19.26
CA SER A 212 -11.35 -5.07 -18.00
C SER A 212 -12.14 -4.44 -16.86
N MET A 213 -11.80 -4.85 -15.62
CA MET A 213 -12.41 -4.37 -14.41
C MET A 213 -11.42 -4.38 -13.24
N MET A 214 -11.71 -3.64 -12.19
CA MET A 214 -10.96 -3.72 -10.94
C MET A 214 -11.56 -4.76 -9.99
N GLY A 215 -10.67 -5.45 -9.23
CA GLY A 215 -11.06 -6.34 -8.15
C GLY A 215 -11.40 -5.58 -6.88
N ARG A 216 -11.90 -6.28 -5.85
CA ARG A 216 -12.40 -5.67 -4.60
C ARG A 216 -11.30 -4.97 -3.79
N LEU A 217 -10.07 -5.52 -3.77
CA LEU A 217 -8.95 -4.88 -3.11
C LEU A 217 -8.56 -3.60 -3.84
N PHE A 218 -8.41 -3.68 -5.17
CA PHE A 218 -8.08 -2.51 -6.00
C PHE A 218 -9.14 -1.42 -5.87
N GLU A 219 -10.42 -1.77 -5.99
CA GLU A 219 -11.55 -0.86 -5.82
C GLU A 219 -11.50 -0.13 -4.48
N LYS A 220 -11.30 -0.88 -3.39
CA LYS A 220 -11.27 -0.34 -2.04
C LYS A 220 -10.11 0.63 -1.82
N GLU A 221 -8.89 0.25 -2.24
CA GLU A 221 -7.70 1.12 -2.16
C GLU A 221 -7.91 2.40 -2.96
N TYR A 222 -8.38 2.26 -4.20
CA TYR A 222 -8.58 3.37 -5.11
C TYR A 222 -9.64 4.37 -4.61
N VAL A 223 -10.77 3.86 -4.11
CA VAL A 223 -11.85 4.69 -3.55
C VAL A 223 -11.39 5.44 -2.31
N VAL A 224 -10.75 4.75 -1.35
CA VAL A 224 -10.27 5.39 -0.11
C VAL A 224 -9.28 6.51 -0.40
N LEU A 225 -8.34 6.28 -1.32
CA LEU A 225 -7.33 7.27 -1.66
C LEU A 225 -7.90 8.43 -2.49
N SER A 226 -8.85 8.16 -3.38
CA SER A 226 -9.53 9.22 -4.13
C SER A 226 -10.33 10.14 -3.21
N GLU A 227 -11.06 9.58 -2.24
CA GLU A 227 -11.78 10.41 -1.25
C GLU A 227 -10.82 11.23 -0.39
N LEU A 228 -9.70 10.62 0.04
CA LEU A 228 -8.69 11.33 0.81
C LEU A 228 -8.14 12.56 0.07
N MET A 229 -7.96 12.45 -1.25
CA MET A 229 -7.41 13.54 -2.07
C MET A 229 -8.45 14.55 -2.53
N GLU A 230 -9.65 14.11 -2.89
CA GLU A 230 -10.65 14.96 -3.56
C GLU A 230 -11.66 15.59 -2.60
N ALA A 231 -12.10 14.82 -1.60
CA ALA A 231 -13.20 15.24 -0.71
C ALA A 231 -13.10 14.68 0.73
N PRO A 232 -11.96 14.82 1.43
CA PRO A 232 -11.86 14.34 2.79
C PRO A 232 -12.85 15.03 3.73
N ALA A 233 -13.36 14.31 4.72
CA ALA A 233 -14.10 14.93 5.81
C ALA A 233 -13.13 15.79 6.64
N ARG A 234 -13.54 17.04 6.95
CA ARG A 234 -12.66 18.04 7.56
C ARG A 234 -12.96 18.25 9.05
N PRO A 235 -11.93 18.59 9.85
CA PRO A 235 -10.51 18.80 9.49
C PRO A 235 -9.83 17.51 9.03
N CYS A 236 -8.97 17.61 7.99
CA CYS A 236 -8.15 16.52 7.46
C CYS A 236 -6.69 16.73 7.83
N THR A 237 -6.12 15.81 8.62
CA THR A 237 -4.76 15.89 9.13
C THR A 237 -3.89 14.80 8.52
N PHE A 238 -2.74 15.19 8.00
CA PHE A 238 -1.70 14.29 7.53
C PHE A 238 -0.55 14.25 8.55
N VAL A 239 -0.20 13.05 9.01
CA VAL A 239 0.95 12.81 9.88
C VAL A 239 2.05 12.24 9.00
N LEU A 240 3.12 13.01 8.78
CA LEU A 240 4.21 12.65 7.86
C LEU A 240 5.54 12.62 8.61
N GLY A 241 6.16 11.44 8.67
CA GLY A 241 7.38 11.21 9.42
C GLY A 241 8.32 10.19 8.79
N GLY A 242 9.20 9.63 9.62
CA GLY A 242 10.18 8.63 9.19
C GLY A 242 11.34 9.18 8.39
N ALA A 243 12.00 8.31 7.59
CA ALA A 243 13.22 8.60 6.86
C ALA A 243 13.08 8.51 5.33
N LYS A 244 11.87 8.30 4.79
CA LYS A 244 11.61 8.32 3.34
C LYS A 244 11.35 9.75 2.85
N ILE A 245 12.39 10.56 2.87
CA ILE A 245 12.31 12.01 2.73
C ILE A 245 11.73 12.44 1.38
N ALA A 246 12.22 11.89 0.28
CA ALA A 246 11.73 12.24 -1.05
C ALA A 246 10.21 12.03 -1.19
N ASP A 247 9.73 10.87 -0.74
CA ASP A 247 8.31 10.51 -0.77
C ASP A 247 7.47 11.45 0.11
N ALA A 248 7.95 11.75 1.33
CA ALA A 248 7.25 12.62 2.28
C ALA A 248 7.12 14.06 1.75
N PHE A 249 8.20 14.62 1.19
CA PHE A 249 8.16 15.98 0.62
C PHE A 249 7.31 16.08 -0.64
N LEU A 250 7.34 15.07 -1.52
CA LEU A 250 6.45 15.03 -2.69
C LEU A 250 4.98 14.94 -2.27
N MET A 251 4.68 14.07 -1.31
CA MET A 251 3.33 13.93 -0.77
C MET A 251 2.85 15.23 -0.11
N MET A 252 3.68 15.84 0.75
CA MET A 252 3.37 17.09 1.43
C MET A 252 3.01 18.20 0.42
N GLU A 253 3.84 18.38 -0.61
CA GLU A 253 3.60 19.37 -1.68
C GLU A 253 2.27 19.10 -2.40
N SER A 254 2.00 17.84 -2.76
CA SER A 254 0.80 17.44 -3.48
C SER A 254 -0.47 17.68 -2.64
N VAL A 255 -0.53 17.17 -1.41
CA VAL A 255 -1.74 17.27 -0.59
C VAL A 255 -2.04 18.70 -0.15
N LEU A 256 -1.00 19.54 0.04
CA LEU A 256 -1.17 20.96 0.33
C LEU A 256 -1.62 21.75 -0.89
N SER A 257 -1.03 21.50 -2.07
CA SER A 257 -1.41 22.19 -3.30
C SER A 257 -2.81 21.81 -3.79
N ALA A 258 -3.20 20.56 -3.61
CA ALA A 258 -4.56 20.08 -3.90
C ALA A 258 -5.60 20.56 -2.85
N GLY A 259 -5.14 21.13 -1.72
CA GLY A 259 -6.04 21.52 -0.64
C GLY A 259 -6.65 20.34 0.11
N ALA A 260 -6.08 19.13 0.00
CA ALA A 260 -6.56 17.94 0.69
C ALA A 260 -6.28 18.00 2.20
N ALA A 261 -5.11 18.55 2.60
CA ALA A 261 -4.71 18.69 4.00
C ALA A 261 -5.13 20.05 4.60
N ASP A 262 -5.73 20.01 5.80
CA ASP A 262 -5.86 21.16 6.67
C ASP A 262 -4.64 21.33 7.55
N HIS A 263 -4.06 20.20 8.02
CA HIS A 263 -2.86 20.18 8.86
C HIS A 263 -1.88 19.08 8.40
N ILE A 264 -0.59 19.40 8.45
CA ILE A 264 0.52 18.46 8.33
C ILE A 264 1.26 18.40 9.66
N LEU A 265 1.24 17.27 10.34
CA LEU A 265 2.03 17.04 11.54
C LEU A 265 3.36 16.38 11.13
N ALA A 266 4.45 17.11 11.24
CA ALA A 266 5.76 16.63 10.82
C ALA A 266 6.49 15.87 11.94
N GLY A 267 7.08 14.71 11.64
CA GLY A 267 7.85 13.91 12.57
C GLY A 267 9.15 13.35 11.96
N GLY A 268 9.98 12.73 12.81
CA GLY A 268 11.21 12.08 12.37
C GLY A 268 12.14 13.00 11.59
N VAL A 269 12.85 12.45 10.63
CA VAL A 269 13.82 13.20 9.79
C VAL A 269 13.13 14.28 8.94
N VAL A 270 11.88 14.08 8.57
CA VAL A 270 11.08 15.10 7.85
C VAL A 270 10.96 16.38 8.68
N ALA A 271 10.62 16.25 9.96
CA ALA A 271 10.53 17.39 10.89
C ALA A 271 11.90 18.07 11.08
N ASN A 272 12.97 17.28 11.21
CA ASN A 272 14.32 17.81 11.37
C ASN A 272 14.73 18.69 10.18
N ILE A 273 14.45 18.26 8.94
CA ILE A 273 14.74 19.05 7.74
C ILE A 273 13.93 20.36 7.72
N LEU A 274 12.63 20.29 8.07
CA LEU A 274 11.77 21.48 8.13
C LEU A 274 12.23 22.46 9.22
N LEU A 275 12.62 21.98 10.41
CA LEU A 275 13.13 22.81 11.50
C LEU A 275 14.43 23.53 11.10
N ILE A 276 15.38 22.82 10.47
CA ILE A 276 16.63 23.41 9.96
C ILE A 276 16.32 24.45 8.89
N ALA A 277 15.43 24.14 7.94
CA ALA A 277 15.03 25.07 6.88
C ALA A 277 14.36 26.34 7.44
N LYS A 278 13.70 26.23 8.59
CA LYS A 278 13.13 27.36 9.36
C LYS A 278 14.20 28.17 10.07
N GLY A 279 15.42 27.66 10.23
CA GLY A 279 16.52 28.29 10.93
C GLY A 279 16.67 27.88 12.41
N GLU A 280 15.95 26.82 12.83
CA GLU A 280 16.01 26.33 14.19
C GLU A 280 17.25 25.46 14.45
N GLN A 281 17.79 25.53 15.68
CA GLN A 281 18.92 24.71 16.12
C GLN A 281 18.37 23.41 16.74
N ILE A 282 18.72 22.26 16.15
CA ILE A 282 18.24 20.94 16.58
C ILE A 282 19.36 19.96 16.94
N GLY A 283 20.56 20.50 17.21
CA GLY A 283 21.77 19.74 17.51
C GLY A 283 22.53 19.25 16.29
N GLN A 284 23.87 19.25 16.40
CA GLN A 284 24.81 18.92 15.31
C GLN A 284 24.63 17.48 14.84
N GLY A 285 24.36 16.53 15.75
CA GLY A 285 24.15 15.13 15.38
C GLY A 285 22.95 14.93 14.44
N SER A 286 21.87 15.73 14.60
CA SER A 286 20.73 15.71 13.68
C SER A 286 21.12 16.27 12.30
N TYR A 287 21.88 17.35 12.28
CA TYR A 287 22.37 17.96 11.04
C TYR A 287 23.33 17.01 10.30
N ASP A 288 24.30 16.43 11.00
CA ASP A 288 25.28 15.50 10.43
C ASP A 288 24.62 14.26 9.82
N PHE A 289 23.54 13.76 10.45
CA PHE A 289 22.77 12.67 9.88
C PHE A 289 22.13 13.04 8.53
N ILE A 290 21.57 14.24 8.43
CA ILE A 290 20.95 14.75 7.20
C ILE A 290 21.98 14.88 6.08
N VAL A 291 23.15 15.49 6.38
CA VAL A 291 24.26 15.65 5.45
C VAL A 291 24.79 14.28 4.99
N LYS A 292 25.08 13.39 5.92
CA LYS A 292 25.57 12.03 5.60
C LYS A 292 24.59 11.23 4.75
N SER A 293 23.31 11.52 4.88
CA SER A 293 22.25 10.86 4.09
C SER A 293 21.94 11.55 2.77
N ASN A 294 22.65 12.62 2.42
CA ASN A 294 22.43 13.48 1.24
C ASN A 294 21.03 14.09 1.17
N TYR A 295 20.46 14.46 2.32
CA TYR A 295 19.12 15.07 2.39
C TYR A 295 19.14 16.60 2.40
N GLU A 296 20.31 17.24 2.29
CA GLU A 296 20.45 18.69 2.21
C GLU A 296 19.75 19.28 0.97
N GLU A 297 19.61 18.51 -0.10
CA GLU A 297 18.87 18.91 -1.29
C GLU A 297 17.41 19.27 -1.00
N PHE A 298 16.84 18.82 0.13
CA PHE A 298 15.46 19.12 0.53
C PHE A 298 15.32 20.44 1.31
N PHE A 299 16.39 21.11 1.73
CA PHE A 299 16.29 22.35 2.53
C PHE A 299 15.58 23.47 1.76
N GLU A 300 15.91 23.71 0.50
CA GLU A 300 15.25 24.74 -0.30
C GLU A 300 13.75 24.40 -0.53
N LYS A 301 13.46 23.13 -0.76
CA LYS A 301 12.06 22.66 -0.89
C LYS A 301 11.29 22.83 0.41
N ALA A 302 11.89 22.49 1.54
CA ALA A 302 11.32 22.66 2.88
C ALA A 302 11.01 24.14 3.16
N LYS A 303 11.96 25.03 2.85
CA LYS A 303 11.81 26.49 2.99
C LYS A 303 10.62 27.01 2.16
N GLY A 304 10.54 26.63 0.88
CA GLY A 304 9.43 27.03 0.03
C GLY A 304 8.06 26.53 0.51
N LEU A 305 8.00 25.31 1.08
CA LEU A 305 6.77 24.79 1.69
C LEU A 305 6.38 25.56 2.95
N LEU A 306 7.35 25.90 3.81
CA LEU A 306 7.11 26.69 5.03
C LEU A 306 6.68 28.12 4.71
N GLU A 307 7.26 28.76 3.68
CA GLU A 307 6.86 30.09 3.25
C GLU A 307 5.42 30.11 2.73
N LYS A 308 5.01 29.08 2.00
CA LYS A 308 3.69 29.02 1.35
C LYS A 308 2.58 28.49 2.25
N TYR A 309 2.89 27.60 3.19
CA TYR A 309 1.91 26.83 3.98
C TYR A 309 2.24 26.83 5.47
N ALA A 310 2.82 27.91 6.00
CA ALA A 310 3.20 28.02 7.40
C ALA A 310 2.05 27.77 8.40
N ASP A 311 0.83 28.14 8.00
CA ASP A 311 -0.40 27.98 8.78
C ASP A 311 -0.92 26.54 8.82
N LYS A 312 -0.44 25.69 7.92
CA LYS A 312 -0.86 24.28 7.81
C LYS A 312 0.19 23.28 8.28
N ILE A 313 1.48 23.65 8.24
CA ILE A 313 2.57 22.76 8.64
C ILE A 313 2.87 22.97 10.12
N VAL A 314 2.53 21.97 10.92
CA VAL A 314 2.75 21.97 12.38
C VAL A 314 4.07 21.27 12.68
N LEU A 315 5.03 22.02 13.18
CA LEU A 315 6.37 21.54 13.53
C LEU A 315 6.45 21.17 15.02
N PRO A 316 7.38 20.27 15.39
CA PRO A 316 7.68 20.01 16.80
C PRO A 316 8.08 21.27 17.56
N VAL A 317 7.65 21.35 18.82
CA VAL A 317 8.03 22.40 19.79
C VAL A 317 9.13 21.95 20.72
N ASP A 318 9.35 20.64 20.82
CA ASP A 318 10.39 19.96 21.56
C ASP A 318 10.87 18.71 20.84
N LEU A 319 12.10 18.29 21.11
CA LEU A 319 12.70 17.06 20.59
C LEU A 319 13.28 16.24 21.73
N ALA A 320 13.41 14.93 21.46
CA ALA A 320 13.98 13.97 22.39
C ALA A 320 15.22 13.27 21.81
N TRP A 321 16.12 12.87 22.72
CA TRP A 321 17.32 12.07 22.42
C TRP A 321 17.63 11.13 23.58
N THR A 322 18.65 10.30 23.46
CA THR A 322 19.10 9.40 24.51
C THR A 322 20.52 9.76 24.96
N GLU A 323 20.74 9.78 26.28
CA GLU A 323 22.07 9.85 26.90
C GLU A 323 22.25 8.59 27.74
N GLY A 324 23.05 7.63 27.27
CA GLY A 324 23.11 6.30 27.86
C GLY A 324 21.72 5.66 27.87
N ASP A 325 21.27 5.21 29.03
CA ASP A 325 19.98 4.54 29.22
C ASP A 325 18.85 5.53 29.66
N VAL A 326 19.02 6.83 29.38
CA VAL A 326 18.04 7.85 29.79
C VAL A 326 17.55 8.62 28.56
N ARG A 327 16.24 8.75 28.44
CA ARG A 327 15.58 9.68 27.51
C ARG A 327 15.70 11.10 28.07
N LYS A 328 16.08 12.03 27.22
CA LYS A 328 16.15 13.48 27.51
C LYS A 328 15.29 14.23 26.50
N GLU A 329 14.77 15.37 26.91
CA GLU A 329 13.93 16.23 26.06
C GLU A 329 14.26 17.69 26.29
N ALA A 330 14.17 18.53 25.29
CA ALA A 330 14.27 19.97 25.38
C ALA A 330 13.43 20.68 24.33
N LYS A 331 13.02 21.90 24.59
CA LYS A 331 12.34 22.78 23.65
C LYS A 331 13.27 23.17 22.50
N ILE A 332 12.66 23.42 21.35
CA ILE A 332 13.37 23.99 20.23
C ILE A 332 14.01 25.32 20.67
N GLY A 333 15.30 25.49 20.38
CA GLY A 333 16.13 26.60 20.85
C GLY A 333 16.88 26.33 22.16
N GLU A 334 16.55 25.27 22.93
CA GLU A 334 17.25 24.85 24.16
C GLU A 334 17.99 23.50 23.97
N ILE A 335 17.97 22.95 22.78
CA ILE A 335 18.57 21.65 22.46
C ILE A 335 20.11 21.77 22.49
N PRO A 336 20.82 20.88 23.23
CA PRO A 336 22.29 20.90 23.26
C PRO A 336 22.90 20.76 21.87
N ALA A 337 23.98 21.51 21.63
CA ALA A 337 24.57 21.62 20.29
C ALA A 337 25.10 20.30 19.75
N GLU A 338 25.59 19.40 20.61
CA GLU A 338 26.26 18.16 20.23
C GLU A 338 25.32 16.95 19.98
N ILE A 339 24.04 17.06 20.35
CA ILE A 339 23.13 15.91 20.29
C ILE A 339 22.53 15.66 18.91
N GLY A 340 21.99 14.44 18.71
CA GLY A 340 21.11 14.08 17.60
C GLY A 340 19.76 13.62 18.13
N SER A 341 18.66 14.23 17.61
CA SER A 341 17.31 13.86 18.01
C SER A 341 16.93 12.47 17.48
N THR A 342 16.26 11.72 18.32
CA THR A 342 15.78 10.35 18.00
C THR A 342 14.25 10.26 17.97
N ASP A 343 13.55 11.26 18.52
CA ASP A 343 12.09 11.31 18.59
C ASP A 343 11.62 12.77 18.75
N ILE A 344 10.33 13.02 18.60
CA ILE A 344 9.68 14.25 19.08
C ILE A 344 9.57 14.22 20.61
N GLY A 345 9.52 15.40 21.24
CA GLY A 345 9.31 15.49 22.69
C GLY A 345 7.84 15.28 23.09
N GLU A 346 7.62 15.15 24.40
CA GLU A 346 6.30 14.86 24.97
C GLU A 346 5.29 16.01 24.76
N GLU A 347 5.75 17.28 24.80
CA GLU A 347 4.87 18.44 24.53
C GLU A 347 4.36 18.40 23.09
N THR A 348 5.24 18.11 22.12
CA THR A 348 4.88 17.92 20.70
C THR A 348 3.89 16.76 20.53
N ALA A 349 4.16 15.62 21.17
CA ALA A 349 3.29 14.46 21.09
C ALA A 349 1.88 14.76 21.61
N LYS A 350 1.75 15.45 22.74
CA LYS A 350 0.45 15.93 23.29
C LYS A 350 -0.26 16.89 22.34
N MET A 351 0.49 17.81 21.74
CA MET A 351 -0.06 18.74 20.76
C MET A 351 -0.59 17.99 19.53
N TYR A 352 0.16 17.00 19.01
CA TYR A 352 -0.26 16.19 17.87
C TYR A 352 -1.48 15.32 18.19
N GLN A 353 -1.57 14.75 19.39
CA GLN A 353 -2.75 14.04 19.85
C GLN A 353 -4.01 14.90 19.74
N LYS A 354 -3.91 16.18 20.17
CA LYS A 354 -5.06 17.12 20.07
C LYS A 354 -5.51 17.31 18.63
N TYR A 355 -4.58 17.55 17.69
CA TYR A 355 -4.95 17.67 16.26
C TYR A 355 -5.62 16.41 15.72
N ILE A 356 -5.12 15.22 16.09
CA ILE A 356 -5.66 13.93 15.66
C ILE A 356 -7.08 13.73 16.21
N LEU A 357 -7.30 14.01 17.49
CA LEU A 357 -8.61 13.83 18.14
C LEU A 357 -9.66 14.83 17.63
N GLU A 358 -9.26 16.02 17.20
CA GLU A 358 -10.16 17.05 16.63
C GLU A 358 -10.43 16.82 15.12
N SER A 359 -9.70 15.93 14.46
CA SER A 359 -9.85 15.64 13.03
C SER A 359 -11.09 14.80 12.72
N LYS A 360 -11.51 14.86 11.44
CA LYS A 360 -12.51 13.94 10.86
C LYS A 360 -11.88 12.92 9.92
N THR A 361 -10.72 13.26 9.34
CA THR A 361 -9.90 12.35 8.55
C THR A 361 -8.45 12.49 9.00
N VAL A 362 -7.77 11.35 9.20
CA VAL A 362 -6.33 11.32 9.52
C VAL A 362 -5.63 10.34 8.60
N PHE A 363 -4.61 10.81 7.90
CA PHE A 363 -3.70 9.96 7.14
C PHE A 363 -2.33 9.92 7.81
N VAL A 364 -1.71 8.74 7.87
CA VAL A 364 -0.39 8.57 8.51
C VAL A 364 0.57 7.83 7.59
N ASN A 365 1.76 8.41 7.41
CA ASN A 365 2.87 7.80 6.70
C ASN A 365 4.20 8.15 7.38
N GLY A 366 4.78 7.18 8.06
CA GLY A 366 6.05 7.28 8.79
C GLY A 366 5.89 7.59 10.29
N PRO A 367 6.78 7.03 11.13
CA PRO A 367 6.82 7.25 12.57
C PRO A 367 7.38 8.65 12.92
N MET A 368 7.19 9.05 14.19
CA MET A 368 7.64 10.35 14.68
C MET A 368 9.13 10.37 15.05
N GLY A 369 9.74 9.21 15.19
CA GLY A 369 11.14 9.00 15.52
C GLY A 369 11.53 7.53 15.37
N ILE A 370 12.60 7.11 16.05
CA ILE A 370 13.07 5.73 16.11
C ILE A 370 12.14 4.97 17.07
N PHE A 371 11.16 4.27 16.52
CA PHE A 371 10.11 3.62 17.31
C PHE A 371 10.42 2.17 17.70
N GLU A 372 11.55 1.64 17.27
CA GLU A 372 11.98 0.26 17.52
C GLU A 372 12.44 0.04 18.97
N ALA A 373 13.01 1.07 19.61
CA ALA A 373 13.54 1.01 20.97
C ALA A 373 12.65 1.75 21.97
N GLU A 374 12.57 1.22 23.20
CA GLU A 374 11.69 1.72 24.27
C GLU A 374 11.97 3.18 24.65
N LEU A 375 13.25 3.59 24.68
CA LEU A 375 13.65 4.95 25.05
C LEU A 375 13.32 6.01 23.98
N THR A 376 13.05 5.60 22.75
CA THR A 376 12.87 6.50 21.60
C THR A 376 11.49 6.42 20.97
N GLU A 377 10.60 5.56 21.47
CA GLU A 377 9.30 5.30 20.87
C GLU A 377 8.16 6.20 21.34
N LEU A 378 8.37 7.00 22.42
CA LEU A 378 7.30 7.68 23.14
C LEU A 378 6.44 8.55 22.21
N GLY A 379 7.06 9.38 21.37
CA GLY A 379 6.34 10.26 20.45
C GLY A 379 5.49 9.49 19.45
N THR A 380 6.07 8.44 18.85
CA THR A 380 5.33 7.57 17.94
C THR A 380 4.18 6.86 18.66
N LYS A 381 4.45 6.29 19.84
CA LYS A 381 3.44 5.59 20.63
C LYS A 381 2.26 6.49 20.99
N MET A 382 2.51 7.71 21.46
CA MET A 382 1.45 8.67 21.83
C MET A 382 0.60 9.06 20.60
N VAL A 383 1.22 9.27 19.43
CA VAL A 383 0.48 9.53 18.19
C VAL A 383 -0.39 8.33 17.82
N TRP A 384 0.12 7.09 17.91
CA TRP A 384 -0.67 5.89 17.62
C TRP A 384 -1.76 5.62 18.65
N ASP A 385 -1.57 6.03 19.92
CA ASP A 385 -2.62 5.99 20.94
C ASP A 385 -3.79 6.90 20.53
N ALA A 386 -3.53 8.13 20.10
CA ALA A 386 -4.56 9.04 19.60
C ALA A 386 -5.26 8.51 18.33
N LEU A 387 -4.54 7.83 17.42
CA LEU A 387 -5.15 7.17 16.25
C LEU A 387 -6.11 6.05 16.64
N GLY A 388 -5.85 5.37 17.77
CA GLY A 388 -6.73 4.33 18.30
C GLY A 388 -7.96 4.89 19.05
N ASP A 389 -7.88 6.12 19.52
CA ASP A 389 -8.90 6.74 20.37
C ASP A 389 -9.79 7.74 19.61
N THR A 390 -9.37 8.19 18.42
CA THR A 390 -10.14 9.14 17.60
C THR A 390 -11.35 8.49 16.95
N GLU A 391 -12.41 9.30 16.74
CA GLU A 391 -13.55 8.93 15.89
C GLU A 391 -13.34 9.28 14.40
N ALA A 392 -12.20 9.86 14.05
CA ALA A 392 -11.87 10.19 12.68
C ALA A 392 -11.76 8.94 11.80
N PHE A 393 -11.98 9.10 10.50
CA PHE A 393 -11.60 8.08 9.53
C PHE A 393 -10.08 8.05 9.40
N THR A 394 -9.45 7.00 9.92
CA THR A 394 -7.99 6.85 9.96
C THR A 394 -7.49 5.97 8.84
N VAL A 395 -6.51 6.47 8.08
CA VAL A 395 -5.82 5.75 7.01
C VAL A 395 -4.34 5.66 7.34
N VAL A 396 -3.80 4.45 7.42
CA VAL A 396 -2.38 4.21 7.68
C VAL A 396 -1.72 3.60 6.44
N GLY A 397 -0.66 4.21 5.96
CA GLY A 397 0.13 3.74 4.83
C GLY A 397 1.63 3.71 5.11
N GLY A 398 2.36 2.91 4.33
CA GLY A 398 3.79 2.71 4.50
C GLY A 398 4.17 1.62 5.50
N GLY A 399 5.24 0.87 5.19
CA GLY A 399 5.64 -0.32 5.96
C GLY A 399 5.90 -0.02 7.44
N ASP A 400 6.63 1.05 7.73
CA ASP A 400 6.99 1.42 9.11
C ASP A 400 5.75 1.81 9.92
N SER A 401 4.81 2.53 9.31
CA SER A 401 3.53 2.89 9.96
C SER A 401 2.68 1.66 10.26
N ILE A 402 2.64 0.68 9.35
CA ILE A 402 1.92 -0.59 9.56
C ILE A 402 2.59 -1.39 10.66
N THR A 403 3.93 -1.41 10.70
CA THR A 403 4.70 -2.06 11.78
C THR A 403 4.40 -1.42 13.13
N ALA A 404 4.41 -0.08 13.22
CA ALA A 404 4.06 0.64 14.44
C ALA A 404 2.59 0.36 14.86
N THR A 405 1.65 0.33 13.90
CA THR A 405 0.24 -0.02 14.16
C THR A 405 0.11 -1.39 14.83
N THR A 406 0.86 -2.36 14.33
CA THR A 406 0.89 -3.72 14.90
C THR A 406 1.57 -3.75 16.26
N LYS A 407 2.74 -3.09 16.38
CA LYS A 407 3.51 -3.01 17.63
C LYS A 407 2.69 -2.45 18.79
N TYR A 408 1.91 -1.40 18.54
CA TYR A 408 1.09 -0.76 19.57
C TYR A 408 -0.33 -1.34 19.69
N GLY A 409 -0.64 -2.44 19.00
CA GLY A 409 -1.91 -3.14 19.11
C GLY A 409 -3.12 -2.32 18.63
N LYS A 410 -2.92 -1.46 17.62
CA LYS A 410 -3.97 -0.56 17.10
C LYS A 410 -4.62 -1.05 15.80
N THR A 411 -4.26 -2.23 15.30
CA THR A 411 -4.72 -2.76 14.01
C THR A 411 -6.24 -2.73 13.86
N ASP A 412 -6.96 -3.15 14.91
CA ASP A 412 -8.44 -3.20 14.92
C ASP A 412 -9.10 -1.83 15.14
N LYS A 413 -8.32 -0.80 15.44
CA LYS A 413 -8.78 0.57 15.69
C LYS A 413 -8.66 1.46 14.46
N ILE A 414 -7.74 1.15 13.56
CA ILE A 414 -7.52 1.91 12.33
C ILE A 414 -8.64 1.61 11.32
N SER A 415 -9.24 2.65 10.74
CA SER A 415 -10.33 2.50 9.78
C SER A 415 -9.86 1.84 8.49
N TYR A 416 -8.66 2.14 8.00
CA TYR A 416 -8.08 1.54 6.81
C TYR A 416 -6.56 1.45 6.87
N ILE A 417 -6.03 0.26 6.63
CA ILE A 417 -4.60 0.01 6.45
C ILE A 417 -4.36 -0.19 4.95
N CYS A 418 -3.69 0.77 4.32
CA CYS A 418 -3.39 0.75 2.90
C CYS A 418 -2.19 -0.16 2.62
N THR A 419 -2.35 -1.11 1.72
CA THR A 419 -1.28 -2.03 1.31
C THR A 419 -0.51 -1.53 0.08
N GLY A 420 -0.87 -0.36 -0.43
CA GLY A 420 -0.46 0.17 -1.73
C GLY A 420 1.04 0.44 -1.92
N GLY A 421 1.83 0.57 -0.84
CA GLY A 421 3.27 0.77 -0.94
C GLY A 421 3.65 1.92 -1.89
N GLY A 422 4.43 1.63 -2.94
CA GLY A 422 4.84 2.63 -3.93
C GLY A 422 3.67 3.22 -4.74
N ALA A 423 2.61 2.46 -4.96
CA ALA A 423 1.41 2.97 -5.64
C ALA A 423 0.67 4.01 -4.80
N LEU A 424 0.57 3.79 -3.48
CA LEU A 424 0.01 4.77 -2.54
C LEU A 424 0.74 6.12 -2.65
N ILE A 425 2.07 6.10 -2.60
CA ILE A 425 2.87 7.32 -2.64
C ILE A 425 2.65 8.05 -3.96
N ARG A 426 2.77 7.39 -5.10
CA ARG A 426 2.54 8.00 -6.42
C ARG A 426 1.11 8.52 -6.58
N PHE A 427 0.12 7.80 -6.06
CA PHE A 427 -1.25 8.28 -6.06
C PHE A 427 -1.40 9.60 -5.30
N LEU A 428 -0.85 9.67 -4.09
CA LEU A 428 -0.89 10.86 -3.25
C LEU A 428 0.00 12.01 -3.76
N THR A 429 0.94 11.75 -4.66
CA THR A 429 1.70 12.79 -5.38
C THR A 429 0.96 13.34 -6.62
N GLY A 430 -0.25 12.86 -6.89
CA GLY A 430 -1.08 13.30 -8.02
C GLY A 430 -0.65 12.69 -9.37
N GLU A 431 0.25 11.71 -9.37
CA GLU A 431 0.60 10.98 -10.59
C GLU A 431 -0.52 10.02 -10.99
N GLU A 432 -0.90 10.01 -12.27
CA GLU A 432 -1.80 8.99 -12.79
C GLU A 432 -1.08 7.64 -12.81
N LEU A 433 -1.62 6.66 -12.09
CA LEU A 433 -1.05 5.32 -12.06
C LEU A 433 -1.25 4.62 -13.42
N PRO A 434 -0.19 3.99 -14.00
CA PRO A 434 -0.29 3.29 -15.29
C PRO A 434 -1.46 2.30 -15.37
N VAL A 435 -1.65 1.49 -14.31
CA VAL A 435 -2.74 0.51 -14.25
C VAL A 435 -4.12 1.17 -14.21
N VAL A 436 -4.26 2.31 -13.53
CA VAL A 436 -5.53 3.07 -13.51
C VAL A 436 -5.88 3.56 -14.92
N LYS A 437 -4.88 4.12 -15.63
CA LYS A 437 -5.03 4.53 -17.03
C LYS A 437 -5.42 3.35 -17.92
N ALA A 438 -4.75 2.22 -17.79
CA ALA A 438 -5.05 1.00 -18.54
C ALA A 438 -6.47 0.47 -18.25
N LEU A 439 -6.86 0.37 -16.98
CA LEU A 439 -8.20 -0.08 -16.58
C LEU A 439 -9.32 0.83 -17.11
N ARG A 440 -9.12 2.15 -17.16
CA ARG A 440 -10.08 3.07 -17.78
C ARG A 440 -10.27 2.74 -19.26
N HIS A 441 -9.19 2.44 -19.99
CA HIS A 441 -9.27 2.02 -21.39
C HIS A 441 -10.02 0.69 -21.53
N GLY A 442 -9.59 -0.35 -20.80
CA GLY A 442 -10.19 -1.69 -20.85
C GLY A 442 -11.66 -1.73 -20.41
N SER A 443 -12.08 -0.77 -19.56
CA SER A 443 -13.46 -0.62 -19.15
C SER A 443 -14.38 -0.12 -20.28
N GLN A 444 -13.83 0.46 -21.35
CA GLN A 444 -14.59 0.87 -22.53
C GLN A 444 -14.77 -0.27 -23.55
N ILE A 445 -13.99 -1.34 -23.45
CA ILE A 445 -14.10 -2.49 -24.35
C ILE A 445 -15.42 -3.22 -24.04
N PRO A 446 -16.29 -3.45 -25.05
CA PRO A 446 -17.56 -4.14 -24.83
C PRO A 446 -17.36 -5.58 -24.35
N ILE A 447 -18.17 -6.01 -23.39
CA ILE A 447 -18.23 -7.41 -22.97
C ILE A 447 -19.06 -8.16 -24.01
N LYS A 448 -18.48 -9.22 -24.55
CA LYS A 448 -19.22 -10.12 -25.45
C LYS A 448 -20.11 -11.05 -24.63
N ASP A 449 -21.34 -11.23 -25.06
CA ASP A 449 -22.33 -12.14 -24.46
C ASP A 449 -21.88 -13.61 -24.50
#